data_4d627b05b750220b5e429493709b9f50
#
_entry.id   4d627b05b750220b5e429493709b9f50
#
_cell.length_a   1.000
_cell.length_b   1.000
_cell.length_c   1.000
_cell.angle_alpha   90.00
_cell.angle_beta   90.00
_cell.angle_gamma   90.00
#
_symmetry.space_group_name_H-M   'P 1'
#
loop_
_entity.id
_entity.type
_entity.pdbx_description
1 polymer ?
#
loop_
_entity_poly.entity_id
_entity_poly.type
_entity_poly.pdbx_seq_one_letter_code
_entity_poly.pdbx_strand_id
1 'polypeptide(L)'
;MKIEIKILNINILCKLRDNFTAEKIASILPLKSNINVWGDEIYFPVESINVELEDDAKDVMELGEIAFWIQGNSIAIGFGVTPVSVGDEIRLINDANVWADAEDQSQLLKLKNIPQNTQIEISLLN
;
A
#
# COMPACT_ATOMS: atom_id res chain seq x y z
N MET A 1 -11.31 -5.95 -10.76
CA MET A 1 -11.43 -6.58 -9.43
C MET A 1 -11.13 -5.54 -8.38
N LYS A 2 -11.88 -5.56 -7.30
CA LYS A 2 -11.77 -4.56 -6.24
C LYS A 2 -11.42 -5.20 -4.91
N ILE A 3 -10.79 -4.40 -4.06
CA ILE A 3 -10.45 -4.79 -2.69
C ILE A 3 -10.92 -3.71 -1.72
N GLU A 4 -11.03 -4.11 -0.46
CA GLU A 4 -11.30 -3.18 0.63
C GLU A 4 -10.19 -3.27 1.66
N ILE A 5 -9.65 -2.12 2.05
CA ILE A 5 -8.68 -1.99 3.13
C ILE A 5 -9.43 -1.47 4.34
N LYS A 6 -9.32 -2.18 5.46
CA LYS A 6 -9.95 -1.80 6.74
C LYS A 6 -8.88 -1.57 7.79
N ILE A 7 -8.90 -0.41 8.39
CA ILE A 7 -8.04 -0.08 9.52
C ILE A 7 -8.81 0.83 10.46
N LEU A 8 -8.97 0.41 11.73
CA LEU A 8 -9.86 1.08 12.68
C LEU A 8 -11.27 1.22 12.06
N ASN A 9 -11.83 2.42 12.05
CA ASN A 9 -13.12 2.70 11.43
C ASN A 9 -13.00 3.24 10.01
N ILE A 10 -11.82 3.10 9.39
CA ILE A 10 -11.55 3.59 8.04
C ILE A 10 -11.67 2.43 7.06
N ASN A 11 -12.46 2.62 6.00
CA ASN A 11 -12.62 1.66 4.91
C ASN A 11 -12.22 2.35 3.62
N ILE A 12 -11.25 1.76 2.91
CA ILE A 12 -10.74 2.30 1.66
C ILE A 12 -10.98 1.29 0.55
N LEU A 13 -11.78 1.68 -0.45
CA LEU A 13 -12.03 0.86 -1.62
C LEU A 13 -10.96 1.13 -2.66
N CYS A 14 -10.40 0.06 -3.22
CA CYS A 14 -9.37 0.14 -4.24
C CYS A 14 -9.67 -0.77 -5.41
N LYS A 15 -9.19 -0.37 -6.58
CA LYS A 15 -9.24 -1.17 -7.78
C LYS A 15 -7.87 -1.77 -8.04
N LEU A 16 -7.81 -3.08 -8.30
CA LEU A 16 -6.57 -3.75 -8.65
C LEU A 16 -6.11 -3.32 -10.04
N ARG A 17 -4.79 -3.14 -10.18
CA ARG A 17 -4.19 -2.97 -11.49
C ARG A 17 -4.08 -4.33 -12.19
N ASP A 18 -3.87 -4.28 -13.49
CA ASP A 18 -3.68 -5.47 -14.31
C ASP A 18 -2.18 -5.73 -14.45
N ASN A 19 -1.58 -6.30 -13.39
CA ASN A 19 -0.18 -6.71 -13.39
C ASN A 19 0.03 -7.94 -12.53
N PHE A 20 1.21 -8.53 -12.64
CA PHE A 20 1.55 -9.77 -11.94
C PHE A 20 1.53 -9.61 -10.42
N THR A 21 2.01 -8.48 -9.92
CA THR A 21 2.04 -8.20 -8.48
C THR A 21 0.62 -8.17 -7.92
N ALA A 22 -0.31 -7.53 -8.61
CA ALA A 22 -1.71 -7.48 -8.20
C ALA A 22 -2.32 -8.89 -8.15
N GLU A 23 -2.02 -9.74 -9.14
CA GLU A 23 -2.50 -11.13 -9.16
C GLU A 23 -1.98 -11.91 -7.96
N LYS A 24 -0.69 -11.75 -7.63
CA LYS A 24 -0.08 -12.45 -6.51
C LYS A 24 -0.67 -12.01 -5.18
N ILE A 25 -0.86 -10.71 -4.98
CA ILE A 25 -1.46 -10.20 -3.75
C ILE A 25 -2.91 -10.67 -3.64
N ALA A 26 -3.67 -10.62 -4.74
CA ALA A 26 -5.05 -11.12 -4.72
C ALA A 26 -5.13 -12.58 -4.28
N SER A 27 -4.13 -13.38 -4.62
CA SER A 27 -4.11 -14.81 -4.29
C SER A 27 -3.92 -15.10 -2.79
N ILE A 28 -3.43 -14.13 -2.02
CA ILE A 28 -3.24 -14.30 -0.57
C ILE A 28 -4.29 -13.58 0.26
N LEU A 29 -5.28 -12.96 -0.37
CA LEU A 29 -6.37 -12.30 0.35
C LEU A 29 -7.43 -13.31 0.82
N PRO A 30 -8.09 -13.11 1.96
CA PRO A 30 -7.93 -11.96 2.86
C PRO A 30 -6.65 -12.06 3.68
N LEU A 31 -6.12 -10.90 4.06
CA LEU A 31 -4.94 -10.85 4.92
C LEU A 31 -5.15 -9.90 6.08
N LYS A 32 -4.44 -10.17 7.16
CA LYS A 32 -4.35 -9.29 8.32
C LYS A 32 -2.88 -9.07 8.65
N SER A 33 -2.55 -7.87 9.06
CA SER A 33 -1.19 -7.53 9.43
C SER A 33 -1.22 -6.38 10.43
N ASN A 34 -0.03 -5.94 10.86
CA ASN A 34 0.09 -4.80 11.76
C ASN A 34 1.00 -3.78 11.10
N ILE A 35 0.59 -2.52 11.11
CA ILE A 35 1.31 -1.48 10.39
C ILE A 35 2.55 -1.02 11.12
N ASN A 36 3.53 -0.61 10.32
CA ASN A 36 4.65 0.21 10.74
C ASN A 36 4.43 1.60 10.15
N VAL A 37 4.79 2.63 10.91
CA VAL A 37 4.63 4.03 10.48
C VAL A 37 6.01 4.62 10.21
N TRP A 38 6.14 5.30 9.06
CA TRP A 38 7.40 5.92 8.63
C TRP A 38 7.08 7.24 7.93
N GLY A 39 7.09 8.33 8.70
CA GLY A 39 6.57 9.60 8.20
C GLY A 39 5.11 9.46 7.83
N ASP A 40 4.71 10.00 6.67
CA ASP A 40 3.35 9.83 6.15
C ASP A 40 3.26 8.62 5.22
N GLU A 41 3.78 7.50 5.69
CA GLU A 41 3.68 6.19 5.03
C GLU A 41 3.38 5.14 6.09
N ILE A 42 2.52 4.18 5.74
CA ILE A 42 2.39 2.94 6.50
C ILE A 42 2.86 1.78 5.63
N TYR A 43 3.51 0.81 6.23
CA TYR A 43 3.86 -0.42 5.54
C TYR A 43 3.68 -1.60 6.49
N PHE A 44 3.43 -2.78 5.94
CA PHE A 44 3.15 -3.96 6.74
C PHE A 44 3.52 -5.22 5.99
N PRO A 45 4.14 -6.19 6.68
CA PRO A 45 4.54 -7.43 6.05
C PRO A 45 3.33 -8.28 5.70
N VAL A 46 3.48 -9.06 4.65
CA VAL A 46 2.47 -10.02 4.21
C VAL A 46 3.14 -11.38 4.07
N GLU A 47 2.35 -12.43 3.84
CA GLU A 47 2.95 -13.73 3.58
C GLU A 47 3.82 -13.65 2.32
N SER A 48 4.85 -14.48 2.26
CA SER A 48 5.85 -14.38 1.20
C SER A 48 5.23 -14.58 -0.17
N ILE A 49 5.42 -13.59 -1.05
CA ILE A 49 5.07 -13.70 -2.47
C ILE A 49 6.33 -13.52 -3.29
N ASN A 50 6.37 -14.16 -4.44
CA ASN A 50 7.55 -14.14 -5.29
C ASN A 50 7.26 -13.26 -6.51
N VAL A 51 7.62 -11.99 -6.42
CA VAL A 51 7.45 -11.01 -7.50
C VAL A 51 8.76 -10.26 -7.74
N GLU A 52 8.94 -9.81 -8.97
CA GLU A 52 10.05 -8.96 -9.36
C GLU A 52 9.54 -7.54 -9.64
N LEU A 53 10.46 -6.59 -9.78
CA LEU A 53 10.06 -5.22 -10.14
C LEU A 53 9.34 -5.22 -11.49
N GLU A 54 8.17 -4.58 -11.52
CA GLU A 54 7.44 -4.34 -12.75
C GLU A 54 8.16 -3.25 -13.56
N ASP A 55 7.87 -3.15 -14.85
CA ASP A 55 8.51 -2.16 -15.72
C ASP A 55 8.20 -0.72 -15.28
N ASP A 56 7.05 -0.50 -14.65
CA ASP A 56 6.63 0.81 -14.18
C ASP A 56 6.89 1.04 -12.69
N ALA A 57 7.73 0.19 -12.07
CA ALA A 57 8.11 0.38 -10.67
C ALA A 57 8.72 1.76 -10.44
N LYS A 58 8.40 2.36 -9.31
CA LYS A 58 8.85 3.72 -9.00
C LYS A 58 8.91 3.92 -7.50
N ASP A 59 9.63 4.94 -7.06
CA ASP A 59 9.75 5.28 -5.65
C ASP A 59 8.90 6.49 -5.24
N VAL A 60 8.56 7.38 -6.17
CA VAL A 60 7.67 8.53 -5.88
C VAL A 60 6.25 8.16 -6.28
N MET A 61 5.36 8.13 -5.27
CA MET A 61 3.96 7.77 -5.47
C MET A 61 3.10 8.99 -5.74
N GLU A 62 1.97 8.75 -6.42
CA GLU A 62 0.86 9.69 -6.42
C GLU A 62 -0.10 9.28 -5.32
N LEU A 63 -0.81 10.27 -4.75
CA LEU A 63 -1.81 9.95 -3.72
C LEU A 63 -2.87 9.03 -4.31
N GLY A 64 -3.14 7.94 -3.62
CA GLY A 64 -4.10 6.92 -4.06
C GLY A 64 -3.44 5.62 -4.50
N GLU A 65 -2.15 5.65 -4.81
CA GLU A 65 -1.43 4.44 -5.23
C GLU A 65 -1.09 3.56 -4.05
N ILE A 66 -1.30 2.24 -4.22
CA ILE A 66 -0.96 1.23 -3.22
C ILE A 66 0.18 0.41 -3.79
N ALA A 67 1.29 0.34 -3.07
CA ALA A 67 2.52 -0.26 -3.56
C ALA A 67 2.88 -1.55 -2.83
N PHE A 68 3.77 -2.34 -3.46
CA PHE A 68 4.41 -3.48 -2.85
C PHE A 68 5.92 -3.26 -2.87
N TRP A 69 6.53 -3.25 -1.70
CA TRP A 69 7.96 -3.05 -1.48
C TRP A 69 8.63 -4.42 -1.39
N ILE A 70 9.39 -4.78 -2.43
CA ILE A 70 9.94 -6.13 -2.58
C ILE A 70 10.94 -6.47 -1.48
N GLN A 71 11.89 -5.58 -1.18
CA GLN A 71 12.95 -5.83 -0.22
C GLN A 71 12.42 -6.12 1.19
N GLY A 72 11.28 -5.54 1.54
CA GLY A 72 10.64 -5.76 2.83
C GLY A 72 9.48 -6.74 2.79
N ASN A 73 9.16 -7.28 1.62
CA ASN A 73 7.99 -8.14 1.41
C ASN A 73 6.74 -7.54 2.08
N SER A 74 6.53 -6.24 1.86
CA SER A 74 5.49 -5.47 2.55
C SER A 74 4.66 -4.67 1.56
N ILE A 75 3.38 -4.53 1.89
CA ILE A 75 2.54 -3.54 1.22
C ILE A 75 2.90 -2.18 1.83
N ALA A 76 3.03 -1.16 0.98
CA ALA A 76 3.40 0.19 1.38
C ALA A 76 2.38 1.18 0.84
N ILE A 77 1.88 2.06 1.70
CA ILE A 77 0.90 3.08 1.35
C ILE A 77 1.42 4.43 1.83
N GLY A 78 1.79 5.28 0.88
CA GLY A 78 2.23 6.64 1.18
C GLY A 78 1.08 7.63 0.99
N PHE A 79 0.97 8.58 1.90
CA PHE A 79 -0.08 9.59 1.84
C PHE A 79 0.45 10.99 2.11
N GLY A 80 1.77 11.17 2.15
CA GLY A 80 2.42 12.44 2.36
C GLY A 80 3.93 12.30 2.42
N VAL A 81 4.59 13.25 3.05
CA VAL A 81 6.04 13.34 3.13
C VAL A 81 6.62 12.23 4.01
N THR A 82 7.67 11.58 3.51
CA THR A 82 8.44 10.58 4.26
C THR A 82 9.83 11.14 4.58
N PRO A 83 10.63 10.46 5.43
CA PRO A 83 11.98 10.94 5.74
C PRO A 83 12.92 11.09 4.55
N VAL A 84 12.64 10.48 3.41
CA VAL A 84 13.47 10.58 2.20
C VAL A 84 12.85 11.47 1.13
N SER A 85 11.70 12.08 1.39
CA SER A 85 11.04 12.95 0.42
C SER A 85 11.82 14.23 0.16
N VAL A 86 11.81 14.65 -1.11
CA VAL A 86 12.30 15.97 -1.52
C VAL A 86 11.07 16.85 -1.75
N GLY A 87 10.95 17.94 -1.00
CA GLY A 87 9.76 18.79 -1.05
C GLY A 87 8.54 18.04 -0.57
N ASP A 88 7.47 18.08 -1.33
CA ASP A 88 6.18 17.47 -0.99
C ASP A 88 5.99 16.07 -1.61
N GLU A 89 7.06 15.45 -2.09
CA GLU A 89 6.98 14.11 -2.66
C GLU A 89 6.45 13.10 -1.67
N ILE A 90 5.72 12.09 -2.18
CA ILE A 90 5.41 10.87 -1.46
C ILE A 90 6.45 9.84 -1.91
N ARG A 91 7.62 9.86 -1.26
CA ARG A 91 8.76 9.03 -1.70
C ARG A 91 8.98 7.85 -0.77
N LEU A 92 8.95 6.65 -1.34
CA LEU A 92 9.28 5.41 -0.64
C LEU A 92 10.80 5.23 -0.61
N ILE A 93 11.27 4.27 0.20
CA ILE A 93 12.71 4.03 0.35
C ILE A 93 13.35 3.44 -0.91
N ASN A 94 12.60 2.68 -1.70
CA ASN A 94 13.05 2.04 -2.93
C ASN A 94 11.94 2.07 -3.97
N ASP A 95 12.30 1.75 -5.22
CA ASP A 95 11.29 1.47 -6.23
C ASP A 95 10.36 0.36 -5.76
N ALA A 96 9.08 0.51 -6.00
CA ALA A 96 8.06 -0.43 -5.59
C ALA A 96 7.05 -0.64 -6.71
N ASN A 97 6.37 -1.78 -6.69
CA ASN A 97 5.34 -2.09 -7.68
C ASN A 97 4.00 -1.53 -7.22
N VAL A 98 3.38 -0.70 -8.03
CA VAL A 98 2.02 -0.23 -7.72
C VAL A 98 1.03 -1.28 -8.22
N TRP A 99 0.21 -1.81 -7.32
CA TRP A 99 -0.68 -2.92 -7.64
C TRP A 99 -2.16 -2.60 -7.49
N ALA A 100 -2.50 -1.45 -6.91
CA ALA A 100 -3.88 -1.02 -6.75
C ALA A 100 -3.95 0.50 -6.64
N ASP A 101 -5.13 1.04 -6.90
CA ASP A 101 -5.42 2.47 -6.78
C ASP A 101 -6.69 2.66 -5.95
N ALA A 102 -6.65 3.56 -4.98
CA ALA A 102 -7.83 3.93 -4.21
C ALA A 102 -8.86 4.59 -5.14
N GLU A 103 -10.13 4.20 -5.04
CA GLU A 103 -11.19 4.81 -5.84
C GLU A 103 -11.37 6.29 -5.49
N ASP A 104 -11.25 6.62 -4.21
CA ASP A 104 -11.21 8.00 -3.71
C ASP A 104 -9.86 8.20 -3.04
N GLN A 105 -8.93 8.84 -3.74
CA GLN A 105 -7.57 9.03 -3.25
C GLN A 105 -7.52 9.81 -1.94
N SER A 106 -8.49 10.69 -1.68
CA SER A 106 -8.53 11.47 -0.45
C SER A 106 -8.73 10.61 0.80
N GLN A 107 -9.23 9.37 0.64
CA GLN A 107 -9.39 8.45 1.76
C GLN A 107 -8.04 8.09 2.39
N LEU A 108 -6.95 8.09 1.62
CA LEU A 108 -5.62 7.80 2.16
C LEU A 108 -5.16 8.84 3.17
N LEU A 109 -5.67 10.08 3.10
CA LEU A 109 -5.31 11.12 4.06
C LEU A 109 -5.81 10.80 5.47
N LYS A 110 -6.80 9.93 5.59
CA LYS A 110 -7.32 9.48 6.89
C LYS A 110 -6.33 8.58 7.63
N LEU A 111 -5.30 8.09 6.94
CA LEU A 111 -4.28 7.22 7.55
C LEU A 111 -3.28 8.02 8.40
N LYS A 112 -3.31 9.33 8.32
CA LYS A 112 -2.44 10.18 9.12
C LYS A 112 -2.73 10.00 10.62
N ASN A 113 -1.66 9.90 11.41
CA ASN A 113 -1.72 9.76 12.87
C ASN A 113 -2.30 8.42 13.38
N ILE A 114 -2.37 7.40 12.54
CA ILE A 114 -2.73 6.07 13.02
C ILE A 114 -1.54 5.51 13.81
N PRO A 115 -1.77 4.96 15.01
CA PRO A 115 -0.66 4.48 15.84
C PRO A 115 0.09 3.31 15.20
N GLN A 116 1.40 3.26 15.46
CA GLN A 116 2.26 2.12 15.15
C GLN A 116 1.60 0.83 15.68
N ASN A 117 1.71 -0.23 14.89
CA ASN A 117 1.24 -1.57 15.26
C ASN A 117 -0.28 -1.75 15.23
N THR A 118 -1.03 -0.80 14.68
CA THR A 118 -2.48 -0.97 14.49
C THR A 118 -2.73 -2.08 13.47
N GLN A 119 -3.75 -2.92 13.73
CA GLN A 119 -4.11 -3.99 12.81
C GLN A 119 -4.77 -3.44 11.55
N ILE A 120 -4.39 -4.00 10.41
CA ILE A 120 -4.97 -3.70 9.11
C ILE A 120 -5.44 -4.99 8.46
N GLU A 121 -6.53 -4.91 7.69
CA GLU A 121 -7.09 -6.05 6.99
C GLU A 121 -7.40 -5.67 5.55
N ILE A 122 -7.09 -6.56 4.61
CA ILE A 122 -7.41 -6.39 3.20
C ILE A 122 -8.18 -7.60 2.72
N SER A 123 -9.30 -7.37 2.03
CA SER A 123 -10.11 -8.44 1.49
C SER A 123 -10.59 -8.12 0.09
N LEU A 124 -10.87 -9.19 -0.69
CA LEU A 124 -11.46 -9.04 -2.01
C LEU A 124 -12.94 -8.68 -1.87
N LEU A 125 -13.41 -7.82 -2.77
CA LEU A 125 -14.83 -7.51 -2.92
C LEU A 125 -15.33 -8.19 -4.19
N ASN A 126 -16.49 -8.79 -4.07
CA ASN A 126 -17.16 -9.45 -5.19
C ASN A 126 -18.29 -8.61 -5.74
#